data_e86af2fe85a0819d4af774dc7d16d518
#
_entry.id   e86af2fe85a0819d4af774dc7d16d518
#
_cell.length_a   1.000
_cell.length_b   1.000
_cell.length_c   1.000
_cell.angle_alpha   90.00
_cell.angle_beta   90.00
_cell.angle_gamma   90.00
#
_symmetry.space_group_name_H-M   'P 1'
#
loop_
_entity.id
_entity.type
_entity.pdbx_description
1 polymer ?
#
loop_
_entity_poly.entity_id
_entity_poly.type
_entity_poly.pdbx_seq_one_letter_code
_entity_poly.pdbx_strand_id
1 'polypeptide(L)'
;MNSNYIAFEGIDGSGKTSLIENLSTILDSQNKKHIIVREPGGTSVGEGIRELLLSHDYQVNPLAEALLMSASRAQLIQETVIPTINNGQVVVTDRSAYSSVAYQGVGRGLGYQEIYLSLIHISEPTRP
;
A
#
# COMPACT_ATOMS: atom_id res chain seq x y z
N MET A 1 -8.73 -10.88 -15.58
CA MET A 1 -8.57 -10.11 -14.35
C MET A 1 -7.69 -10.87 -13.37
N ASN A 2 -6.77 -10.20 -12.74
CA ASN A 2 -5.84 -10.85 -11.83
C ASN A 2 -6.32 -10.68 -10.39
N SER A 3 -6.67 -11.80 -9.73
CA SER A 3 -7.11 -11.82 -8.33
C SER A 3 -5.96 -12.02 -7.34
N ASN A 4 -4.71 -11.89 -7.79
CA ASN A 4 -3.55 -12.16 -6.95
C ASN A 4 -3.07 -10.96 -6.14
N TYR A 5 -3.77 -9.84 -6.20
CA TYR A 5 -3.46 -8.66 -5.42
C TYR A 5 -4.67 -8.30 -4.56
N ILE A 6 -4.49 -8.36 -3.24
CA ILE A 6 -5.57 -8.12 -2.27
C ILE A 6 -5.11 -7.06 -1.29
N ALA A 7 -5.89 -6.00 -1.12
CA ALA A 7 -5.56 -4.90 -0.21
C ALA A 7 -6.60 -4.81 0.90
N PHE A 8 -6.12 -4.67 2.13
CA PHE A 8 -6.95 -4.37 3.29
C PHE A 8 -6.65 -2.97 3.77
N GLU A 9 -7.69 -2.16 3.93
CA GLU A 9 -7.57 -0.81 4.44
C GLU A 9 -8.32 -0.70 5.77
N GLY A 10 -7.79 0.12 6.66
CA GLY A 10 -8.42 0.36 7.94
C GLY A 10 -7.43 0.86 8.97
N ILE A 11 -7.97 1.36 10.08
CA ILE A 11 -7.16 1.81 11.21
C ILE A 11 -6.71 0.62 12.04
N ASP A 12 -5.61 0.79 12.74
CA ASP A 12 -5.13 -0.22 13.67
C ASP A 12 -6.20 -0.46 14.74
N GLY A 13 -6.39 -1.72 15.10
CA GLY A 13 -7.40 -2.11 16.07
C GLY A 13 -8.79 -2.33 15.49
N SER A 14 -8.96 -2.21 14.18
CA SER A 14 -10.26 -2.44 13.51
C SER A 14 -10.55 -3.92 13.20
N GLY A 15 -9.67 -4.83 13.60
CA GLY A 15 -9.78 -6.24 13.23
C GLY A 15 -9.07 -6.59 11.93
N LYS A 16 -8.43 -5.64 11.29
CA LYS A 16 -7.71 -5.84 10.03
C LYS A 16 -6.63 -6.89 10.14
N THR A 17 -5.85 -6.87 11.22
CA THR A 17 -4.78 -7.85 11.45
C THR A 17 -5.33 -9.27 11.50
N SER A 18 -6.45 -9.47 12.20
CA SER A 18 -7.10 -10.79 12.27
C SER A 18 -7.58 -11.26 10.91
N LEU A 19 -8.13 -10.36 10.11
CA LEU A 19 -8.59 -10.70 8.76
C LEU A 19 -7.42 -11.12 7.87
N ILE A 20 -6.31 -10.41 7.95
CA ILE A 20 -5.11 -10.73 7.16
C ILE A 20 -4.54 -12.08 7.59
N GLU A 21 -4.47 -12.35 8.89
CA GLU A 21 -4.01 -13.64 9.42
C GLU A 21 -4.90 -14.78 8.96
N ASN A 22 -6.22 -14.58 8.99
CA ASN A 22 -7.17 -15.60 8.53
C ASN A 22 -7.00 -15.86 7.03
N LEU A 23 -6.85 -14.82 6.23
CA LEU A 23 -6.60 -14.98 4.80
C LEU A 23 -5.30 -15.74 4.56
N SER A 24 -4.25 -15.40 5.27
CA SER A 24 -2.96 -16.08 5.16
C SER A 24 -3.09 -17.58 5.45
N THR A 25 -3.84 -17.93 6.51
CA THR A 25 -4.10 -19.32 6.86
C THR A 25 -4.86 -20.04 5.74
N ILE A 26 -5.86 -19.39 5.16
CA ILE A 26 -6.63 -19.97 4.04
C ILE A 26 -5.73 -20.21 2.83
N LEU A 27 -4.90 -19.24 2.48
CA LEU A 27 -3.98 -19.37 1.35
C LEU A 27 -2.98 -20.51 1.58
N ASP A 28 -2.46 -20.64 2.80
CA ASP A 28 -1.57 -21.75 3.16
C ASP A 28 -2.29 -23.09 3.02
N SER A 29 -3.52 -23.18 3.48
CA SER A 29 -4.29 -24.42 3.39
C SER A 29 -4.57 -24.85 1.95
N GLN A 30 -4.56 -23.90 1.02
CA GLN A 30 -4.75 -24.15 -0.40
C GLN A 30 -3.43 -24.27 -1.16
N ASN A 31 -2.31 -24.31 -0.45
CA ASN A 31 -0.96 -24.36 -1.03
C ASN A 31 -0.68 -23.18 -1.96
N LYS A 32 -1.26 -22.03 -1.67
CA LYS A 32 -1.02 -20.81 -2.44
C LYS A 32 0.06 -19.97 -1.76
N LYS A 33 1.18 -19.84 -2.43
CA LYS A 33 2.27 -18.99 -1.95
C LYS A 33 1.83 -17.53 -1.99
N HIS A 34 2.15 -16.79 -0.94
CA HIS A 34 1.76 -15.40 -0.81
C HIS A 34 2.78 -14.63 0.02
N ILE A 35 2.75 -13.31 -0.12
CA ILE A 35 3.50 -12.41 0.74
C ILE A 35 2.53 -11.38 1.33
N ILE A 36 2.89 -10.87 2.50
CA ILE A 36 2.14 -9.79 3.14
C ILE A 36 3.07 -8.59 3.21
N VAL A 37 2.62 -7.46 2.70
CA VAL A 37 3.37 -6.20 2.73
C VAL A 37 2.51 -5.12 3.37
N ARG A 38 3.15 -4.07 3.87
CA ARG A 38 2.43 -2.93 4.47
C ARG A 38 2.70 -1.66 3.69
N GLU A 39 1.75 -0.74 3.71
CA GLU A 39 1.86 0.57 3.08
C GLU A 39 1.53 1.68 4.08
N PRO A 40 2.34 2.70 4.17
CA PRO A 40 3.61 2.90 3.48
C PRO A 40 4.70 1.95 3.99
N GLY A 41 5.59 1.52 3.09
CA GLY A 41 6.67 0.61 3.45
C GLY A 41 6.80 -0.55 2.48
N GLY A 42 7.26 -1.69 2.98
CA GLY A 42 7.36 -2.93 2.22
C GLY A 42 8.61 -3.09 1.36
N THR A 43 9.39 -2.03 1.21
CA THR A 43 10.70 -2.04 0.53
C THR A 43 11.66 -1.20 1.35
N SER A 44 12.96 -1.27 1.05
CA SER A 44 13.93 -0.41 1.73
C SER A 44 13.62 1.07 1.52
N VAL A 45 13.28 1.46 0.30
CA VAL A 45 12.89 2.84 -0.01
C VAL A 45 11.62 3.19 0.74
N GLY A 46 10.61 2.33 0.68
CA GLY A 46 9.33 2.57 1.36
C GLY A 46 9.46 2.66 2.87
N GLU A 47 10.30 1.83 3.48
CA GLU A 47 10.52 1.91 4.93
C GLU A 47 11.25 3.21 5.31
N GLY A 48 12.17 3.69 4.49
CA GLY A 48 12.79 5.01 4.70
C GLY A 48 11.78 6.13 4.63
N ILE A 49 10.86 6.06 3.69
CA ILE A 49 9.77 7.04 3.59
C ILE A 49 8.86 6.96 4.83
N ARG A 50 8.54 5.75 5.28
CA ARG A 50 7.73 5.55 6.47
C ARG A 50 8.38 6.19 7.70
N GLU A 51 9.68 5.97 7.89
CA GLU A 51 10.41 6.58 9.00
C GLU A 51 10.36 8.10 8.94
N LEU A 52 10.55 8.67 7.76
CA LEU A 52 10.46 10.11 7.56
C LEU A 52 9.08 10.64 7.96
N LEU A 53 8.02 9.97 7.53
CA LEU A 53 6.65 10.40 7.79
C LEU A 53 6.26 10.26 9.26
N LEU A 54 6.83 9.30 9.97
CA LEU A 54 6.54 9.08 11.40
C LEU A 54 7.48 9.88 12.32
N SER A 55 8.53 10.49 11.79
CA SER A 55 9.48 11.25 12.58
C SER A 55 8.85 12.55 13.07
N HIS A 56 9.19 12.92 14.32
CA HIS A 56 8.82 14.22 14.87
C HIS A 56 9.83 15.32 14.53
N ASP A 57 10.92 14.95 13.88
CA ASP A 57 11.99 15.90 13.53
C ASP A 57 11.66 16.73 12.29
N TYR A 58 10.66 16.33 11.53
CA TYR A 58 10.30 16.98 10.29
C TYR A 58 8.83 17.35 10.27
N GLN A 59 8.54 18.51 9.70
CA GLN A 59 7.17 18.91 9.41
C GLN A 59 6.94 18.74 7.91
N VAL A 60 6.28 17.66 7.55
CA VAL A 60 5.98 17.35 6.16
C VAL A 60 4.61 17.93 5.83
N ASN A 61 4.54 18.82 4.83
CA ASN A 61 3.25 19.36 4.45
C ASN A 61 2.38 18.31 3.74
N PRO A 62 1.05 18.50 3.69
CA PRO A 62 0.15 17.49 3.15
C PRO A 62 0.45 17.07 1.71
N LEU A 63 0.88 17.97 0.86
CA LEU A 63 1.23 17.63 -0.52
C LEU A 63 2.47 16.74 -0.56
N ALA A 64 3.52 17.13 0.15
CA ALA A 64 4.75 16.36 0.21
C ALA A 64 4.48 14.96 0.79
N GLU A 65 3.64 14.89 1.82
CA GLU A 65 3.25 13.62 2.43
C GLU A 65 2.58 12.70 1.40
N ALA A 66 1.61 13.21 0.65
CA ALA A 66 0.94 12.41 -0.37
C ALA A 66 1.90 11.94 -1.47
N LEU A 67 2.83 12.80 -1.88
CA LEU A 67 3.83 12.44 -2.88
C LEU A 67 4.80 11.37 -2.35
N LEU A 68 5.20 11.47 -1.10
CA LEU A 68 6.04 10.45 -0.47
C LEU A 68 5.31 9.11 -0.37
N MET A 69 4.04 9.12 -0.05
CA MET A 69 3.25 7.89 -0.01
C MET A 69 3.10 7.28 -1.39
N SER A 70 2.90 8.10 -2.40
CA SER A 70 2.85 7.63 -3.78
C SER A 70 4.19 7.04 -4.21
N ALA A 71 5.29 7.66 -3.82
CA ALA A 71 6.63 7.15 -4.11
C ALA A 71 6.86 5.80 -3.45
N SER A 72 6.47 5.64 -2.19
CA SER A 72 6.56 4.37 -1.48
C SER A 72 5.77 3.28 -2.20
N ARG A 73 4.55 3.59 -2.62
CA ARG A 73 3.70 2.65 -3.34
C ARG A 73 4.27 2.28 -4.70
N ALA A 74 4.77 3.26 -5.44
CA ALA A 74 5.39 3.00 -6.73
C ALA A 74 6.58 2.06 -6.61
N GLN A 75 7.42 2.26 -5.61
CA GLN A 75 8.55 1.38 -5.35
C GLN A 75 8.09 -0.03 -5.01
N LEU A 76 7.11 -0.16 -4.14
CA LEU A 76 6.55 -1.46 -3.74
C LEU A 76 5.99 -2.22 -4.95
N ILE A 77 5.25 -1.54 -5.80
CA ILE A 77 4.64 -2.15 -6.98
C ILE A 77 5.72 -2.68 -7.91
N GLN A 78 6.70 -1.87 -8.25
CA GLN A 78 7.73 -2.24 -9.22
C GLN A 78 8.71 -3.28 -8.66
N GLU A 79 9.09 -3.14 -7.41
CA GLU A 79 10.12 -4.00 -6.82
C GLU A 79 9.58 -5.34 -6.35
N THR A 80 8.34 -5.37 -5.83
CA THR A 80 7.80 -6.52 -5.10
C THR A 80 6.51 -7.06 -5.71
N VAL A 81 5.52 -6.21 -5.94
CA VAL A 81 4.18 -6.69 -6.31
C VAL A 81 4.19 -7.33 -7.69
N ILE A 82 4.67 -6.63 -8.69
CA ILE A 82 4.68 -7.13 -10.06
C ILE A 82 5.50 -8.43 -10.18
N PRO A 83 6.73 -8.50 -9.67
CA PRO A 83 7.48 -9.75 -9.75
C PRO A 83 6.81 -10.92 -9.01
N THR A 84 6.19 -10.65 -7.86
CA THR A 84 5.52 -11.68 -7.08
C THR A 84 4.31 -12.24 -7.84
N ILE A 85 3.48 -11.36 -8.39
CA ILE A 85 2.32 -11.77 -9.17
C ILE A 85 2.75 -12.52 -10.43
N ASN A 86 3.79 -12.06 -11.09
CA ASN A 86 4.30 -12.74 -12.29
C ASN A 86 4.82 -14.15 -12.00
N ASN A 87 5.21 -14.42 -10.76
CA ASN A 87 5.57 -15.77 -10.31
C ASN A 87 4.36 -16.61 -9.86
N GLY A 88 3.16 -16.13 -10.05
CA GLY A 88 1.94 -16.83 -9.68
C GLY A 88 1.60 -16.79 -8.20
N GLN A 89 2.25 -15.92 -7.44
CA GLN A 89 2.00 -15.77 -6.01
C GLN A 89 1.01 -14.65 -5.73
N VAL A 90 0.41 -14.69 -4.54
CA VAL A 90 -0.56 -13.68 -4.09
C VAL A 90 0.16 -12.62 -3.26
N VAL A 91 -0.19 -11.36 -3.46
CA VAL A 91 0.25 -10.24 -2.64
C VAL A 91 -0.91 -9.75 -1.79
N VAL A 92 -0.72 -9.72 -0.49
CA VAL A 92 -1.68 -9.15 0.47
C VAL A 92 -1.07 -7.87 1.01
N THR A 93 -1.76 -6.76 0.83
CA THR A 93 -1.30 -5.46 1.29
C THR A 93 -2.10 -4.99 2.49
N ASP A 94 -1.39 -4.63 3.54
CA ASP A 94 -1.94 -4.00 4.73
C ASP A 94 -1.76 -2.49 4.61
N ARG A 95 -2.83 -1.75 4.31
CA ARG A 95 -2.81 -0.30 4.17
C ARG A 95 -3.30 0.36 5.44
N SER A 96 -2.45 1.22 6.01
CA SER A 96 -2.83 1.95 7.21
C SER A 96 -3.80 3.09 6.90
N ALA A 97 -4.62 3.44 7.89
CA ALA A 97 -5.51 4.59 7.78
C ALA A 97 -4.75 5.91 7.59
N TYR A 98 -3.51 5.95 8.02
CA TYR A 98 -2.63 7.09 7.81
C TYR A 98 -2.56 7.48 6.34
N SER A 99 -2.43 6.48 5.46
CA SER A 99 -2.42 6.70 4.01
C SER A 99 -3.69 7.38 3.52
N SER A 100 -4.83 6.90 3.99
CA SER A 100 -6.13 7.44 3.57
C SER A 100 -6.33 8.89 4.03
N VAL A 101 -5.88 9.21 5.24
CA VAL A 101 -6.03 10.57 5.79
C VAL A 101 -5.20 11.57 5.01
N ALA A 102 -3.94 11.27 4.75
CA ALA A 102 -3.05 12.14 3.98
C ALA A 102 -3.61 12.36 2.58
N TYR A 103 -4.09 11.31 1.97
CA TYR A 103 -4.68 11.30 0.65
C TYR A 103 -5.87 12.25 0.57
N GLN A 104 -6.80 12.13 1.51
CA GLN A 104 -7.99 12.97 1.54
C GLN A 104 -7.63 14.44 1.80
N GLY A 105 -6.68 14.68 2.69
CA GLY A 105 -6.25 16.03 3.00
C GLY A 105 -5.68 16.76 1.80
N VAL A 106 -4.85 16.09 1.02
CA VAL A 106 -4.27 16.66 -0.19
C VAL A 106 -5.31 16.82 -1.28
N GLY A 107 -6.22 15.86 -1.42
CA GLY A 107 -7.28 15.92 -2.41
C GLY A 107 -8.14 17.16 -2.31
N ARG A 108 -8.35 17.65 -1.08
CA ARG A 108 -9.13 18.88 -0.87
C ARG A 108 -8.42 20.12 -1.38
N GLY A 109 -7.08 20.13 -1.34
CA GLY A 109 -6.31 21.31 -1.72
C GLY A 109 -5.89 21.36 -3.17
N LEU A 110 -5.78 20.22 -3.85
CA LEU A 110 -5.14 20.11 -5.15
C LEU A 110 -5.98 19.51 -6.27
N GLY A 111 -7.25 19.25 -6.02
CA GLY A 111 -8.07 18.54 -6.99
C GLY A 111 -8.05 17.06 -6.69
N TYR A 112 -9.01 16.65 -5.90
CA TYR A 112 -9.12 15.30 -5.38
C TYR A 112 -9.05 14.22 -6.47
N GLN A 113 -9.74 14.46 -7.58
CA GLN A 113 -9.83 13.45 -8.62
C GLN A 113 -8.50 13.19 -9.31
N GLU A 114 -7.71 14.21 -9.52
CA GLU A 114 -6.40 14.05 -10.17
C GLU A 114 -5.46 13.21 -9.32
N ILE A 115 -5.41 13.48 -8.02
CA ILE A 115 -4.57 12.72 -7.09
C ILE A 115 -5.08 11.30 -6.96
N TYR A 116 -6.38 11.13 -6.83
CA TYR A 116 -7.02 9.82 -6.70
C TYR A 116 -6.73 8.96 -7.93
N LEU A 117 -6.92 9.47 -9.13
CA LEU A 117 -6.65 8.74 -10.36
C LEU A 117 -5.18 8.38 -10.50
N SER A 118 -4.30 9.29 -10.13
CA SER A 118 -2.86 9.05 -10.16
C SER A 118 -2.46 7.89 -9.25
N LEU A 119 -3.02 7.84 -8.04
CA LEU A 119 -2.71 6.78 -7.09
C LEU A 119 -3.33 5.44 -7.47
N ILE A 120 -4.53 5.45 -8.03
CA ILE A 120 -5.14 4.24 -8.57
C ILE A 120 -4.29 3.67 -9.69
N HIS A 121 -3.83 4.53 -10.59
CA HIS A 121 -2.98 4.12 -11.71
C HIS A 121 -1.69 3.46 -11.21
N ILE A 122 -1.07 4.03 -10.18
CA ILE A 122 0.14 3.47 -9.58
C ILE A 122 -0.14 2.12 -8.93
N SER A 123 -1.31 1.95 -8.32
CA SER A 123 -1.61 0.72 -7.57
C SER A 123 -2.24 -0.40 -8.40
N GLU A 124 -2.33 -0.28 -9.70
CA GLU A 124 -2.80 -1.37 -10.57
C GLU A 124 -1.62 -2.05 -11.26
N PRO A 125 -0.94 -2.98 -10.57
CA PRO A 125 0.32 -3.55 -11.08
C PRO A 125 0.13 -4.50 -12.26
N THR A 126 -1.07 -4.97 -12.48
CA THR A 126 -1.37 -5.98 -13.51
C THR A 126 -1.97 -5.41 -14.77
N ARG A 127 -2.04 -4.11 -14.85
CA ARG A 127 -2.55 -3.46 -16.05
C ARG A 127 -1.55 -3.61 -17.19
N PRO A 128 -1.96 -4.24 -18.28
CA PRO A 128 -1.07 -4.44 -19.42
C PRO A 128 -0.73 -3.13 -20.14
#